data_01fbdade9a15493e7a8b135ca056d00e
#
_entry.id   01fbdade9a15493e7a8b135ca056d00e
#
_cell.length_a   1.000
_cell.length_b   1.000
_cell.length_c   1.000
_cell.angle_alpha   90.00
_cell.angle_beta   90.00
_cell.angle_gamma   90.00
#
_symmetry.space_group_name_H-M   'P 1'
#
loop_
_entity.id
_entity.type
_entity.pdbx_description
1 polymer ?
#
loop_
_entity_poly.entity_id
_entity_poly.type
_entity_poly.pdbx_seq_one_letter_code
_entity_poly.pdbx_strand_id
1 'polypeptide(L)'
;MTALSSETDRARQHARAVVRASGTSFAFGMRILPPARRDGMYAVYAFCREVDDIADDDGRTTEDRQRALDEWRAEIDRVYTGDPQTLTGQALLEPIANFNLDKEEFVLVIEGMEMDAHGPIIAPSMETLLEYTRRAAGAVGQLSMPIFGAPQNEVARTFALSLGDALQITNILRDVAEDARNGRLYLPRDLLERYDVPTDPAAIIGAPGLGLVARDLGETVRARFISVRTALETLDWRVLRPALLMMGVYERYFQRLEARGWDKIGTPLSLSKTEKLMLSARYGLFPPLKAAPAFPGVGLPAGGTRG
;
A
#
# COMPACT_ATOMS: atom_id res chain seq x y z
N MET A 1 36.61 -14.83 4.83
CA MET A 1 35.32 -14.99 5.51
C MET A 1 34.93 -13.78 6.41
N THR A 2 35.86 -13.06 7.03
CA THR A 2 35.56 -11.96 7.98
C THR A 2 35.04 -10.66 7.34
N ALA A 3 35.49 -10.28 6.15
CA ALA A 3 35.07 -9.01 5.51
C ALA A 3 33.65 -9.04 4.94
N LEU A 4 33.27 -10.11 4.22
CA LEU A 4 31.92 -10.32 3.67
C LEU A 4 30.84 -10.38 4.79
N SER A 5 31.16 -11.04 5.93
CA SER A 5 30.26 -11.08 7.07
C SER A 5 29.99 -9.68 7.65
N SER A 6 31.02 -8.81 7.70
CA SER A 6 30.88 -7.44 8.24
C SER A 6 30.05 -6.54 7.32
N GLU A 7 30.09 -6.73 6.00
CA GLU A 7 29.37 -5.95 5.02
C GLU A 7 27.88 -6.32 5.01
N THR A 8 27.57 -7.61 5.00
CA THR A 8 26.18 -8.11 5.15
C THR A 8 25.56 -7.62 6.45
N ASP A 9 26.29 -7.62 7.58
CA ASP A 9 25.79 -7.13 8.87
C ASP A 9 25.53 -5.60 8.83
N ARG A 10 26.38 -4.83 8.17
CA ARG A 10 26.16 -3.38 7.95
C ARG A 10 24.89 -3.14 7.11
N ALA A 11 24.71 -3.85 6.02
CA ALA A 11 23.55 -3.78 5.16
C ALA A 11 22.24 -4.09 5.91
N ARG A 12 22.22 -5.18 6.70
CA ARG A 12 21.07 -5.52 7.56
C ARG A 12 20.81 -4.46 8.63
N GLN A 13 21.86 -3.88 9.24
CA GLN A 13 21.71 -2.81 10.22
C GLN A 13 21.14 -1.55 9.60
N HIS A 14 21.56 -1.20 8.37
CA HIS A 14 21.01 -0.08 7.61
C HIS A 14 19.50 -0.28 7.35
N ALA A 15 19.08 -1.39 6.79
CA ALA A 15 17.66 -1.68 6.54
C ALA A 15 16.82 -1.62 7.83
N ARG A 16 17.34 -2.14 8.95
CA ARG A 16 16.70 -2.03 10.27
C ARG A 16 16.62 -0.59 10.79
N ALA A 17 17.61 0.25 10.46
CA ALA A 17 17.60 1.67 10.82
C ALA A 17 16.54 2.43 10.05
N VAL A 18 16.42 2.22 8.73
CA VAL A 18 15.38 2.81 7.88
C VAL A 18 13.99 2.47 8.42
N VAL A 19 13.70 1.19 8.69
CA VAL A 19 12.40 0.77 9.27
C VAL A 19 12.13 1.45 10.61
N ARG A 20 13.13 1.61 11.47
CA ARG A 20 12.95 2.29 12.77
C ARG A 20 12.68 3.78 12.62
N ALA A 21 13.40 4.43 11.72
CA ALA A 21 13.27 5.87 11.47
C ALA A 21 11.90 6.24 10.88
N SER A 22 11.33 5.39 10.02
CA SER A 22 10.04 5.64 9.37
C SER A 22 8.84 5.65 10.33
N GLY A 23 8.95 5.05 11.52
CA GLY A 23 7.84 4.95 12.48
C GLY A 23 6.60 4.20 11.95
N THR A 24 6.75 3.45 10.87
CA THR A 24 5.65 2.79 10.16
C THR A 24 4.89 1.78 11.03
N SER A 25 3.58 1.74 10.87
CA SER A 25 2.74 0.69 11.47
C SER A 25 3.05 -0.71 10.91
N PHE A 26 3.66 -0.81 9.73
CA PHE A 26 4.18 -2.05 9.15
C PHE A 26 5.25 -2.72 10.02
N ALA A 27 6.03 -1.93 10.77
CA ALA A 27 7.09 -2.45 11.63
C ALA A 27 6.60 -3.51 12.61
N PHE A 28 5.35 -3.39 13.11
CA PHE A 28 4.79 -4.40 14.00
C PHE A 28 4.54 -5.73 13.29
N GLY A 29 3.97 -5.69 12.08
CA GLY A 29 3.75 -6.88 11.25
C GLY A 29 5.07 -7.58 10.88
N MET A 30 6.11 -6.82 10.54
CA MET A 30 7.42 -7.38 10.22
C MET A 30 8.11 -8.04 11.44
N ARG A 31 7.92 -7.49 12.66
CA ARG A 31 8.56 -8.01 13.89
C ARG A 31 8.13 -9.41 14.27
N ILE A 32 6.93 -9.85 13.92
CA ILE A 32 6.44 -11.19 14.22
C ILE A 32 7.02 -12.29 13.33
N LEU A 33 7.72 -11.90 12.25
CA LEU A 33 8.36 -12.84 11.33
C LEU A 33 9.60 -13.49 11.95
N PRO A 34 9.92 -14.74 11.56
CA PRO A 34 11.21 -15.37 11.86
C PRO A 34 12.38 -14.50 11.35
N PRO A 35 13.57 -14.60 11.95
CA PRO A 35 14.68 -13.66 11.69
C PRO A 35 15.00 -13.46 10.20
N ALA A 36 15.20 -14.52 9.43
CA ALA A 36 15.53 -14.40 7.99
C ALA A 36 14.42 -13.71 7.18
N ARG A 37 13.14 -14.04 7.43
CA ARG A 37 11.98 -13.42 6.78
C ARG A 37 11.82 -11.96 7.20
N ARG A 38 12.06 -11.67 8.48
CA ARG A 38 12.03 -10.30 8.99
C ARG A 38 13.11 -9.43 8.37
N ASP A 39 14.34 -9.93 8.26
CA ASP A 39 15.43 -9.20 7.61
C ASP A 39 15.15 -8.99 6.12
N GLY A 40 14.56 -9.99 5.45
CA GLY A 40 14.08 -9.84 4.07
C GLY A 40 13.02 -8.74 3.92
N MET A 41 12.02 -8.72 4.79
CA MET A 41 11.01 -7.66 4.78
C MET A 41 11.59 -6.28 5.10
N TYR A 42 12.60 -6.20 5.98
CA TYR A 42 13.27 -4.93 6.26
C TYR A 42 14.05 -4.42 5.05
N ALA A 43 14.69 -5.31 4.28
CA ALA A 43 15.39 -4.93 3.05
C ALA A 43 14.42 -4.42 1.98
N VAL A 44 13.32 -5.15 1.73
CA VAL A 44 12.26 -4.71 0.78
C VAL A 44 11.65 -3.39 1.23
N TYR A 45 11.35 -3.24 2.52
CA TYR A 45 10.80 -1.98 3.05
C TYR A 45 11.79 -0.82 2.92
N ALA A 46 13.09 -1.04 3.17
CA ALA A 46 14.10 0.00 3.01
C ALA A 46 14.18 0.48 1.56
N PHE A 47 14.16 -0.45 0.60
CA PHE A 47 14.08 -0.12 -0.82
C PHE A 47 12.82 0.72 -1.13
N CYS A 48 11.64 0.26 -0.76
CA CYS A 48 10.41 0.99 -1.01
C CYS A 48 10.44 2.40 -0.40
N ARG A 49 10.98 2.54 0.82
CA ARG A 49 11.07 3.83 1.49
C ARG A 49 12.05 4.78 0.83
N GLU A 50 13.21 4.28 0.37
CA GLU A 50 14.22 5.11 -0.28
C GLU A 50 13.76 5.61 -1.66
N VAL A 51 13.01 4.80 -2.44
CA VAL A 51 12.44 5.26 -3.71
C VAL A 51 11.24 6.21 -3.51
N ASP A 52 10.45 5.99 -2.47
CA ASP A 52 9.34 6.87 -2.06
C ASP A 52 9.86 8.25 -1.62
N ASP A 53 10.92 8.28 -0.78
CA ASP A 53 11.57 9.52 -0.35
C ASP A 53 12.15 10.34 -1.53
N ILE A 54 12.56 9.69 -2.62
CA ILE A 54 13.00 10.40 -3.84
C ILE A 54 11.82 11.08 -4.52
N ALA A 55 10.68 10.41 -4.66
CA ALA A 55 9.49 10.95 -5.31
C ALA A 55 8.88 12.12 -4.51
N ASP A 56 8.93 12.04 -3.18
CA ASP A 56 8.36 13.04 -2.26
C ASP A 56 9.33 14.20 -1.91
N ASP A 57 10.58 14.20 -2.43
CA ASP A 57 11.56 15.26 -2.12
C ASP A 57 11.26 16.55 -2.90
N ASP A 58 10.56 17.48 -2.27
CA ASP A 58 10.23 18.79 -2.84
C ASP A 58 11.48 19.68 -3.08
N GLY A 59 12.63 19.33 -2.52
CA GLY A 59 13.90 20.03 -2.75
C GLY A 59 14.58 19.66 -4.07
N ARG A 60 14.10 18.61 -4.76
CA ARG A 60 14.66 18.15 -6.03
C ARG A 60 13.82 18.64 -7.21
N THR A 61 14.50 18.89 -8.35
CA THR A 61 13.78 19.06 -9.62
C THR A 61 13.20 17.73 -10.09
N THR A 62 12.22 17.79 -11.03
CA THR A 62 11.66 16.57 -11.66
C THR A 62 12.76 15.73 -12.32
N GLU A 63 13.72 16.39 -13.00
CA GLU A 63 14.85 15.72 -13.66
C GLU A 63 15.80 15.05 -12.66
N ASP A 64 16.02 15.68 -11.48
CA ASP A 64 16.86 15.08 -10.44
C ASP A 64 16.16 13.88 -9.76
N ARG A 65 14.85 13.96 -9.56
CA ARG A 65 14.06 12.81 -9.08
C ARG A 65 14.12 11.66 -10.08
N GLN A 66 13.88 11.94 -11.37
CA GLN A 66 13.95 10.91 -12.41
C GLN A 66 15.35 10.25 -12.46
N ARG A 67 16.42 11.05 -12.43
CA ARG A 67 17.80 10.52 -12.42
C ARG A 67 18.04 9.61 -11.22
N ALA A 68 17.56 9.98 -10.04
CA ALA A 68 17.72 9.17 -8.84
C ALA A 68 16.90 7.86 -8.90
N LEU A 69 15.72 7.86 -9.53
CA LEU A 69 14.94 6.65 -9.79
C LEU A 69 15.60 5.76 -10.86
N ASP A 70 16.21 6.34 -11.90
CA ASP A 70 17.00 5.59 -12.89
C ASP A 70 18.23 4.94 -12.25
N GLU A 71 18.89 5.62 -11.28
CA GLU A 71 20.00 5.05 -10.50
C GLU A 71 19.52 3.83 -9.69
N TRP A 72 18.32 3.88 -9.11
CA TRP A 72 17.72 2.74 -8.43
C TRP A 72 17.37 1.60 -9.38
N ARG A 73 16.90 1.90 -10.58
CA ARG A 73 16.66 0.87 -11.63
C ARG A 73 17.97 0.14 -11.97
N ALA A 74 19.04 0.91 -12.18
CA ALA A 74 20.36 0.34 -12.42
C ALA A 74 20.90 -0.44 -11.19
N GLU A 75 20.58 0.01 -9.96
CA GLU A 75 20.96 -0.72 -8.75
C GLU A 75 20.24 -2.07 -8.65
N ILE A 76 18.94 -2.14 -8.97
CA ILE A 76 18.21 -3.42 -9.03
C ILE A 76 18.86 -4.35 -10.06
N ASP A 77 19.27 -3.83 -11.23
CA ASP A 77 20.01 -4.64 -12.22
C ASP A 77 21.29 -5.23 -11.63
N ARG A 78 22.07 -4.42 -10.90
CA ARG A 78 23.29 -4.87 -10.22
C ARG A 78 23.02 -5.88 -9.11
N VAL A 79 21.95 -5.68 -8.32
CA VAL A 79 21.56 -6.66 -7.29
C VAL A 79 21.30 -8.04 -7.90
N TYR A 80 20.59 -8.10 -9.03
CA TYR A 80 20.30 -9.37 -9.72
C TYR A 80 21.52 -9.99 -10.41
N THR A 81 22.57 -9.23 -10.65
CA THR A 81 23.87 -9.75 -11.15
C THR A 81 24.87 -10.02 -10.01
N GLY A 82 24.52 -9.71 -8.77
CA GLY A 82 25.34 -9.97 -7.58
C GLY A 82 26.36 -8.91 -7.24
N ASP A 83 26.27 -7.70 -7.81
CA ASP A 83 27.22 -6.58 -7.64
C ASP A 83 26.54 -5.27 -7.19
N PRO A 84 25.76 -5.25 -6.08
CA PRO A 84 25.10 -4.05 -5.58
C PRO A 84 26.13 -3.02 -5.10
N GLN A 85 25.77 -1.73 -5.25
CA GLN A 85 26.62 -0.63 -4.86
C GLN A 85 26.10 0.13 -3.63
N THR A 86 24.87 -0.14 -3.20
CA THR A 86 24.25 0.49 -2.03
C THR A 86 24.08 -0.49 -0.87
N LEU A 87 23.96 0.02 0.36
CA LEU A 87 23.68 -0.83 1.53
C LEU A 87 22.31 -1.51 1.42
N THR A 88 21.31 -0.84 0.87
CA THR A 88 19.99 -1.42 0.65
C THR A 88 20.03 -2.47 -0.45
N GLY A 89 20.73 -2.23 -1.57
CA GLY A 89 20.97 -3.23 -2.61
C GLY A 89 21.65 -4.48 -2.04
N GLN A 90 22.67 -4.28 -1.20
CA GLN A 90 23.37 -5.36 -0.52
C GLN A 90 22.47 -6.15 0.45
N ALA A 91 21.55 -5.46 1.16
CA ALA A 91 20.57 -6.11 2.02
C ALA A 91 19.53 -6.92 1.24
N LEU A 92 19.29 -6.62 -0.04
CA LEU A 92 18.35 -7.35 -0.92
C LEU A 92 18.91 -8.67 -1.47
N LEU A 93 20.24 -8.86 -1.55
CA LEU A 93 20.84 -10.07 -2.15
C LEU A 93 20.30 -11.37 -1.56
N GLU A 94 20.40 -11.52 -0.24
CA GLU A 94 19.92 -12.75 0.41
C GLU A 94 18.41 -12.97 0.28
N PRO A 95 17.55 -11.96 0.52
CA PRO A 95 16.11 -12.11 0.32
C PRO A 95 15.72 -12.50 -1.10
N ILE A 96 16.34 -11.90 -2.11
CA ILE A 96 16.08 -12.23 -3.52
C ILE A 96 16.40 -13.69 -3.79
N ALA A 97 17.59 -14.16 -3.37
CA ALA A 97 18.01 -15.54 -3.57
C ALA A 97 17.17 -16.54 -2.75
N ASN A 98 16.90 -16.23 -1.48
CA ASN A 98 16.24 -17.16 -0.56
C ASN A 98 14.73 -17.28 -0.78
N PHE A 99 14.08 -16.23 -1.28
CA PHE A 99 12.64 -16.19 -1.45
C PHE A 99 12.22 -16.08 -2.92
N ASN A 100 13.18 -16.12 -3.84
CA ASN A 100 12.94 -16.00 -5.29
C ASN A 100 12.06 -14.79 -5.62
N LEU A 101 12.49 -13.60 -5.16
CA LEU A 101 11.77 -12.35 -5.43
C LEU A 101 11.88 -11.99 -6.91
N ASP A 102 10.77 -11.57 -7.50
CA ASP A 102 10.73 -11.21 -8.91
C ASP A 102 11.29 -9.80 -9.12
N LYS A 103 12.25 -9.66 -10.05
CA LYS A 103 12.84 -8.38 -10.43
C LYS A 103 11.82 -7.38 -10.93
N GLU A 104 10.84 -7.85 -11.71
CA GLU A 104 9.80 -7.01 -12.28
C GLU A 104 9.01 -6.27 -11.20
N GLU A 105 8.77 -6.89 -10.06
CA GLU A 105 8.03 -6.24 -8.97
C GLU A 105 8.83 -5.08 -8.33
N PHE A 106 10.16 -5.15 -8.30
CA PHE A 106 10.99 -4.00 -7.89
C PHE A 106 10.92 -2.87 -8.92
N VAL A 107 10.98 -3.21 -10.21
CA VAL A 107 10.85 -2.24 -11.31
C VAL A 107 9.48 -1.55 -11.24
N LEU A 108 8.41 -2.30 -11.02
CA LEU A 108 7.06 -1.73 -10.87
C LEU A 108 6.94 -0.77 -9.68
N VAL A 109 7.61 -1.04 -8.55
CA VAL A 109 7.65 -0.06 -7.44
C VAL A 109 8.29 1.25 -7.90
N ILE A 110 9.43 1.17 -8.61
CA ILE A 110 10.10 2.37 -9.14
C ILE A 110 9.17 3.12 -10.11
N GLU A 111 8.51 2.42 -11.03
CA GLU A 111 7.54 3.02 -11.96
C GLU A 111 6.37 3.70 -11.24
N GLY A 112 5.91 3.14 -10.10
CA GLY A 112 4.90 3.79 -9.26
C GLY A 112 5.39 5.14 -8.72
N MET A 113 6.65 5.20 -8.31
CA MET A 113 7.27 6.44 -7.82
C MET A 113 7.57 7.42 -8.96
N GLU A 114 7.88 6.94 -10.16
CA GLU A 114 8.00 7.79 -11.35
C GLU A 114 6.67 8.49 -11.69
N MET A 115 5.53 7.81 -11.51
CA MET A 115 4.21 8.45 -11.71
C MET A 115 4.00 9.66 -10.79
N ASP A 116 4.50 9.59 -9.54
CA ASP A 116 4.45 10.71 -8.59
C ASP A 116 5.55 11.76 -8.87
N ALA A 117 6.73 11.33 -9.31
CA ALA A 117 7.89 12.20 -9.55
C ALA A 117 7.75 13.11 -10.78
N HIS A 118 7.01 12.69 -11.81
CA HIS A 118 6.80 13.48 -13.04
C HIS A 118 5.87 14.69 -12.86
N GLY A 119 5.25 14.83 -11.70
CA GLY A 119 4.35 15.90 -11.33
C GLY A 119 3.11 15.36 -10.61
N PRO A 120 2.34 16.24 -10.01
CA PRO A 120 1.19 15.81 -9.23
C PRO A 120 0.18 15.05 -10.10
N ILE A 121 -0.23 13.87 -9.65
CA ILE A 121 -1.33 13.14 -10.28
C ILE A 121 -2.61 13.92 -10.03
N ILE A 122 -3.29 14.35 -11.10
CA ILE A 122 -4.52 15.15 -11.03
C ILE A 122 -5.62 14.49 -11.86
N ALA A 123 -6.65 14.02 -11.18
CA ALA A 123 -7.84 13.43 -11.77
C ALA A 123 -7.49 12.37 -12.84
N PRO A 124 -6.80 11.27 -12.48
CA PRO A 124 -6.47 10.19 -13.41
C PRO A 124 -7.75 9.50 -13.90
N SER A 125 -7.67 8.72 -14.98
CA SER A 125 -8.73 7.74 -15.27
C SER A 125 -8.77 6.66 -14.19
N MET A 126 -9.89 5.93 -14.07
CA MET A 126 -9.94 4.78 -13.16
C MET A 126 -8.88 3.74 -13.53
N GLU A 127 -8.60 3.51 -14.80
CA GLU A 127 -7.56 2.62 -15.29
C GLU A 127 -6.18 3.07 -14.81
N THR A 128 -5.83 4.34 -14.99
CA THR A 128 -4.55 4.91 -14.51
C THR A 128 -4.42 4.84 -12.99
N LEU A 129 -5.52 5.05 -12.25
CA LEU A 129 -5.52 4.89 -10.80
C LEU A 129 -5.22 3.44 -10.40
N LEU A 130 -5.83 2.45 -11.06
CA LEU A 130 -5.57 1.04 -10.78
C LEU A 130 -4.15 0.61 -11.21
N GLU A 131 -3.61 1.18 -12.27
CA GLU A 131 -2.19 1.00 -12.61
C GLU A 131 -1.27 1.58 -11.53
N TYR A 132 -1.58 2.76 -11.02
CA TYR A 132 -0.84 3.35 -9.91
C TYR A 132 -0.89 2.45 -8.66
N THR A 133 -2.08 2.00 -8.24
CA THR A 133 -2.20 1.11 -7.06
C THR A 133 -1.49 -0.23 -7.27
N ARG A 134 -1.49 -0.78 -8.50
CA ARG A 134 -0.74 -1.99 -8.86
C ARG A 134 0.77 -1.78 -8.66
N ARG A 135 1.31 -0.62 -9.03
CA ARG A 135 2.73 -0.30 -8.93
C ARG A 135 3.12 0.09 -7.51
N ALA A 136 2.44 1.05 -6.91
CA ALA A 136 2.81 1.61 -5.61
C ALA A 136 2.53 0.66 -4.42
N ALA A 137 1.53 -0.22 -4.52
CA ALA A 137 1.13 -1.11 -3.42
C ALA A 137 1.07 -2.58 -3.82
N GLY A 138 0.53 -2.91 -4.98
CA GLY A 138 0.42 -4.29 -5.45
C GLY A 138 1.78 -4.96 -5.61
N ALA A 139 2.77 -4.27 -6.17
CA ALA A 139 4.14 -4.78 -6.32
C ALA A 139 4.79 -5.07 -4.96
N VAL A 140 4.63 -4.18 -3.99
CA VAL A 140 5.09 -4.42 -2.61
C VAL A 140 4.43 -5.65 -2.01
N GLY A 141 3.14 -5.85 -2.28
CA GLY A 141 2.41 -7.07 -1.90
C GLY A 141 3.03 -8.33 -2.51
N GLN A 142 3.32 -8.32 -3.82
CA GLN A 142 3.93 -9.45 -4.53
C GLN A 142 5.33 -9.79 -3.99
N LEU A 143 6.17 -8.80 -3.69
CA LEU A 143 7.48 -8.99 -3.04
C LEU A 143 7.35 -9.56 -1.62
N SER A 144 6.29 -9.20 -0.91
CA SER A 144 6.08 -9.62 0.48
C SER A 144 5.60 -11.08 0.61
N MET A 145 4.77 -11.56 -0.32
CA MET A 145 4.14 -12.89 -0.24
C MET A 145 5.14 -14.06 -0.15
N PRO A 146 6.19 -14.16 -0.98
CA PRO A 146 7.21 -15.21 -0.85
C PRO A 146 7.96 -15.12 0.48
N ILE A 147 8.26 -13.89 0.94
CA ILE A 147 8.93 -13.67 2.23
C ILE A 147 8.05 -14.15 3.40
N PHE A 148 6.74 -13.98 3.34
CA PHE A 148 5.82 -14.51 4.35
C PHE A 148 5.74 -16.04 4.30
N GLY A 149 6.04 -16.65 3.17
CA GLY A 149 5.93 -18.10 2.92
C GLY A 149 4.60 -18.50 2.32
N ALA A 150 3.92 -17.58 1.69
CA ALA A 150 2.74 -17.88 0.90
C ALA A 150 3.10 -18.71 -0.35
N PRO A 151 2.18 -19.54 -0.86
CA PRO A 151 2.40 -20.25 -2.11
C PRO A 151 2.50 -19.26 -3.28
N GLN A 152 3.33 -19.59 -4.26
CA GLN A 152 3.43 -18.80 -5.50
C GLN A 152 2.37 -19.29 -6.49
N ASN A 153 1.13 -18.90 -6.29
CA ASN A 153 0.00 -19.26 -7.15
C ASN A 153 -0.95 -18.06 -7.35
N GLU A 154 -1.91 -18.22 -8.25
CA GLU A 154 -2.84 -17.15 -8.63
C GLU A 154 -3.72 -16.68 -7.47
N VAL A 155 -4.06 -17.55 -6.52
CA VAL A 155 -4.85 -17.15 -5.34
C VAL A 155 -4.05 -16.21 -4.43
N ALA A 156 -2.77 -16.53 -4.18
CA ALA A 156 -1.89 -15.69 -3.40
C ALA A 156 -1.57 -14.36 -4.13
N ARG A 157 -1.44 -14.41 -5.47
CA ARG A 157 -1.31 -13.23 -6.31
C ARG A 157 -2.54 -12.32 -6.19
N THR A 158 -3.74 -12.88 -6.36
CA THR A 158 -5.01 -12.16 -6.21
C THR A 158 -5.15 -11.54 -4.83
N PHE A 159 -4.79 -12.27 -3.76
CA PHE A 159 -4.77 -11.76 -2.40
C PHE A 159 -3.89 -10.50 -2.28
N ALA A 160 -2.64 -10.57 -2.74
CA ALA A 160 -1.68 -9.48 -2.62
C ALA A 160 -2.12 -8.24 -3.41
N LEU A 161 -2.57 -8.41 -4.65
CA LEU A 161 -3.03 -7.31 -5.51
C LEU A 161 -4.30 -6.67 -4.97
N SER A 162 -5.30 -7.47 -4.59
CA SER A 162 -6.54 -6.94 -4.03
C SER A 162 -6.31 -6.23 -2.71
N LEU A 163 -5.42 -6.74 -1.87
CA LEU A 163 -5.06 -6.06 -0.63
C LEU A 163 -4.32 -4.75 -0.90
N GLY A 164 -3.35 -4.75 -1.82
CA GLY A 164 -2.63 -3.55 -2.25
C GLY A 164 -3.58 -2.45 -2.71
N ASP A 165 -4.51 -2.77 -3.61
CA ASP A 165 -5.55 -1.84 -4.07
C ASP A 165 -6.40 -1.32 -2.91
N ALA A 166 -6.90 -2.20 -2.04
CA ALA A 166 -7.73 -1.81 -0.90
C ALA A 166 -6.99 -0.86 0.05
N LEU A 167 -5.71 -1.11 0.33
CA LEU A 167 -4.89 -0.26 1.18
C LEU A 167 -4.66 1.10 0.53
N GLN A 168 -4.24 1.14 -0.73
CA GLN A 168 -3.88 2.38 -1.41
C GLN A 168 -5.10 3.26 -1.69
N ILE A 169 -6.21 2.70 -2.16
CA ILE A 169 -7.44 3.48 -2.38
C ILE A 169 -8.01 3.97 -1.04
N THR A 170 -7.86 3.20 0.06
CA THR A 170 -8.24 3.68 1.39
C THR A 170 -7.38 4.86 1.85
N ASN A 171 -6.06 4.88 1.55
CA ASN A 171 -5.20 6.05 1.78
C ASN A 171 -5.73 7.25 1.00
N ILE A 172 -5.96 7.10 -0.30
CA ILE A 172 -6.50 8.17 -1.16
C ILE A 172 -7.80 8.74 -0.59
N LEU A 173 -8.73 7.89 -0.18
CA LEU A 173 -10.00 8.34 0.43
C LEU A 173 -9.80 9.02 1.79
N ARG A 174 -8.82 8.58 2.58
CA ARG A 174 -8.52 9.18 3.88
C ARG A 174 -7.87 10.55 3.74
N ASP A 175 -7.01 10.71 2.76
CA ASP A 175 -6.06 11.81 2.65
C ASP A 175 -6.46 12.86 1.59
N VAL A 176 -7.67 12.78 1.00
CA VAL A 176 -8.18 13.70 -0.04
C VAL A 176 -7.90 15.18 0.25
N ALA A 177 -8.09 15.64 1.49
CA ALA A 177 -7.87 17.04 1.85
C ALA A 177 -6.37 17.38 1.99
N GLU A 178 -5.53 16.43 2.33
CA GLU A 178 -4.08 16.60 2.41
C GLU A 178 -3.48 16.60 1.01
N ASP A 179 -3.86 15.65 0.18
CA ASP A 179 -3.45 15.54 -1.23
C ASP A 179 -3.83 16.80 -1.99
N ALA A 180 -5.06 17.29 -1.81
CA ALA A 180 -5.53 18.52 -2.47
C ALA A 180 -4.70 19.75 -2.08
N ARG A 181 -4.31 19.90 -0.80
CA ARG A 181 -3.42 20.98 -0.34
C ARG A 181 -2.02 20.90 -0.95
N ASN A 182 -1.57 19.68 -1.27
CA ASN A 182 -0.29 19.40 -1.92
C ASN A 182 -0.41 19.42 -3.46
N GLY A 183 -1.55 19.87 -4.01
CA GLY A 183 -1.79 19.96 -5.45
C GLY A 183 -2.02 18.60 -6.12
N ARG A 184 -2.30 17.53 -5.37
CA ARG A 184 -2.57 16.17 -5.85
C ARG A 184 -4.07 15.86 -5.79
N LEU A 185 -4.57 15.10 -6.76
CA LEU A 185 -5.97 14.64 -6.77
C LEU A 185 -6.06 13.25 -7.41
N TYR A 186 -6.00 12.21 -6.60
CA TYR A 186 -6.05 10.82 -7.06
C TYR A 186 -7.47 10.31 -7.35
N LEU A 187 -8.51 11.13 -7.13
CA LEU A 187 -9.89 10.72 -7.42
C LEU A 187 -10.10 10.59 -8.94
N PRO A 188 -10.75 9.50 -9.41
CA PRO A 188 -10.93 9.23 -10.84
C PRO A 188 -11.75 10.29 -11.54
N ARG A 189 -11.26 10.75 -12.69
CA ARG A 189 -11.91 11.78 -13.55
C ARG A 189 -13.33 11.41 -13.93
N ASP A 190 -13.56 10.19 -14.34
CA ASP A 190 -14.88 9.70 -14.75
C ASP A 190 -15.91 9.74 -13.61
N LEU A 191 -15.48 9.58 -12.35
CA LEU A 191 -16.35 9.77 -11.18
C LEU A 191 -16.53 11.25 -10.87
N LEU A 192 -15.49 12.08 -10.99
CA LEU A 192 -15.60 13.54 -10.80
C LEU A 192 -16.57 14.14 -11.81
N GLU A 193 -16.44 13.82 -13.08
CA GLU A 193 -17.34 14.27 -14.15
C GLU A 193 -18.79 13.79 -13.96
N ARG A 194 -18.98 12.53 -13.53
CA ARG A 194 -20.32 11.96 -13.26
C ARG A 194 -21.10 12.74 -12.22
N TYR A 195 -20.42 13.33 -11.25
CA TYR A 195 -21.05 14.04 -10.13
C TYR A 195 -20.81 15.56 -10.16
N ASP A 196 -20.42 16.11 -11.30
CA ASP A 196 -20.15 17.54 -11.52
C ASP A 196 -19.17 18.12 -10.50
N VAL A 197 -18.13 17.33 -10.13
CA VAL A 197 -17.09 17.73 -9.18
C VAL A 197 -15.89 18.28 -9.95
N PRO A 198 -15.30 19.43 -9.53
CA PRO A 198 -14.12 19.98 -10.19
C PRO A 198 -12.93 19.02 -10.18
N THR A 199 -12.11 19.10 -11.25
CA THR A 199 -10.83 18.36 -11.33
C THR A 199 -9.65 19.19 -10.79
N ASP A 200 -9.89 20.41 -10.32
CA ASP A 200 -8.88 21.26 -9.68
C ASP A 200 -8.73 20.88 -8.20
N PRO A 201 -7.54 20.44 -7.74
CA PRO A 201 -7.29 20.14 -6.34
C PRO A 201 -7.69 21.28 -5.39
N ALA A 202 -7.47 22.54 -5.79
CA ALA A 202 -7.81 23.70 -4.96
C ALA A 202 -9.33 23.88 -4.73
N ALA A 203 -10.16 23.37 -5.64
CA ALA A 203 -11.61 23.50 -5.62
C ALA A 203 -12.35 22.25 -5.13
N ILE A 204 -11.63 21.14 -4.85
CA ILE A 204 -12.28 19.84 -4.61
C ILE A 204 -12.98 19.79 -3.24
N ILE A 205 -12.38 20.38 -2.20
CA ILE A 205 -12.88 20.27 -0.83
C ILE A 205 -14.13 21.14 -0.65
N GLY A 206 -15.23 20.50 -0.25
CA GLY A 206 -16.54 21.15 -0.13
C GLY A 206 -17.35 21.21 -1.44
N ALA A 207 -16.82 20.66 -2.56
CA ALA A 207 -17.59 20.56 -3.79
C ALA A 207 -18.85 19.69 -3.59
N PRO A 208 -20.04 20.13 -4.02
CA PRO A 208 -21.21 19.27 -4.07
C PRO A 208 -20.91 18.01 -4.89
N GLY A 209 -21.34 16.86 -4.48
CA GLY A 209 -21.05 15.61 -5.19
C GLY A 209 -19.75 14.92 -4.79
N LEU A 210 -18.78 15.57 -4.13
CA LEU A 210 -17.55 14.91 -3.68
C LEU A 210 -17.81 13.67 -2.81
N GLY A 211 -18.82 13.73 -1.94
CA GLY A 211 -19.24 12.58 -1.14
C GLY A 211 -19.76 11.41 -1.97
N LEU A 212 -20.37 11.67 -3.15
CA LEU A 212 -20.82 10.64 -4.08
C LEU A 212 -19.64 9.99 -4.80
N VAL A 213 -18.66 10.77 -5.23
CA VAL A 213 -17.40 10.28 -5.80
C VAL A 213 -16.70 9.35 -4.81
N ALA A 214 -16.54 9.80 -3.56
CA ALA A 214 -15.89 9.02 -2.51
C ALA A 214 -16.64 7.73 -2.18
N ARG A 215 -17.97 7.76 -2.18
CA ARG A 215 -18.82 6.58 -1.99
C ARG A 215 -18.59 5.55 -3.10
N ASP A 216 -18.63 5.97 -4.37
CA ASP A 216 -18.50 5.06 -5.51
C ASP A 216 -17.07 4.47 -5.57
N LEU A 217 -16.05 5.27 -5.28
CA LEU A 217 -14.69 4.74 -5.14
C LEU A 217 -14.56 3.79 -3.92
N GLY A 218 -15.31 4.05 -2.85
CA GLY A 218 -15.42 3.17 -1.68
C GLY A 218 -16.03 1.80 -2.02
N GLU A 219 -16.92 1.69 -3.00
CA GLU A 219 -17.42 0.39 -3.46
C GLU A 219 -16.28 -0.46 -4.07
N THR A 220 -15.32 0.17 -4.76
CA THR A 220 -14.11 -0.52 -5.24
C THR A 220 -13.31 -1.09 -4.06
N VAL A 221 -13.08 -0.31 -3.01
CA VAL A 221 -12.39 -0.79 -1.79
C VAL A 221 -13.11 -1.97 -1.18
N ARG A 222 -14.45 -1.90 -1.05
CA ARG A 222 -15.27 -2.99 -0.50
C ARG A 222 -15.13 -4.26 -1.33
N ALA A 223 -15.21 -4.15 -2.66
CA ALA A 223 -15.01 -5.28 -3.57
C ALA A 223 -13.63 -5.93 -3.40
N ARG A 224 -12.57 -5.11 -3.22
CA ARG A 224 -11.22 -5.60 -2.98
C ARG A 224 -11.09 -6.35 -1.64
N PHE A 225 -11.65 -5.84 -0.55
CA PHE A 225 -11.67 -6.56 0.73
C PHE A 225 -12.46 -7.88 0.65
N ILE A 226 -13.54 -7.95 -0.14
CA ILE A 226 -14.26 -9.21 -0.41
C ILE A 226 -13.34 -10.19 -1.14
N SER A 227 -12.65 -9.76 -2.19
CA SER A 227 -11.68 -10.58 -2.94
C SER A 227 -10.57 -11.12 -2.03
N VAL A 228 -10.00 -10.27 -1.16
CA VAL A 228 -9.00 -10.68 -0.15
C VAL A 228 -9.56 -11.79 0.75
N ARG A 229 -10.78 -11.66 1.25
CA ARG A 229 -11.41 -12.66 2.13
C ARG A 229 -11.67 -13.98 1.41
N THR A 230 -12.13 -13.93 0.17
CA THR A 230 -12.31 -15.12 -0.67
C THR A 230 -10.98 -15.86 -0.87
N ALA A 231 -9.90 -15.14 -1.17
CA ALA A 231 -8.58 -15.75 -1.30
C ALA A 231 -8.11 -16.41 0.02
N LEU A 232 -8.42 -15.82 1.18
CA LEU A 232 -8.09 -16.36 2.49
C LEU A 232 -8.80 -17.67 2.84
N GLU A 233 -9.84 -18.07 2.13
CA GLU A 233 -10.51 -19.37 2.36
C GLU A 233 -9.60 -20.56 2.06
N THR A 234 -8.61 -20.36 1.15
CA THR A 234 -7.70 -21.41 0.71
C THR A 234 -6.23 -21.17 1.13
N LEU A 235 -5.90 -19.97 1.60
CA LEU A 235 -4.56 -19.60 2.03
C LEU A 235 -4.38 -19.83 3.53
N ASP A 236 -3.20 -20.26 3.97
CA ASP A 236 -2.87 -20.34 5.40
C ASP A 236 -2.69 -18.92 5.96
N TRP A 237 -3.71 -18.46 6.68
CA TRP A 237 -3.71 -17.15 7.33
C TRP A 237 -2.54 -16.95 8.30
N ARG A 238 -1.95 -18.04 8.83
CA ARG A 238 -0.83 -17.95 9.79
C ARG A 238 0.43 -17.38 9.17
N VAL A 239 0.72 -17.76 7.92
CA VAL A 239 1.86 -17.19 7.18
C VAL A 239 1.56 -15.76 6.74
N LEU A 240 0.30 -15.41 6.53
CA LEU A 240 -0.14 -14.08 6.07
C LEU A 240 -0.37 -13.08 7.23
N ARG A 241 -0.09 -13.45 8.48
CA ARG A 241 -0.29 -12.55 9.64
C ARG A 241 0.23 -11.12 9.44
N PRO A 242 1.44 -10.88 8.88
CA PRO A 242 1.90 -9.52 8.68
C PRO A 242 0.98 -8.70 7.76
N ALA A 243 0.49 -9.30 6.67
CA ALA A 243 -0.47 -8.67 5.77
C ALA A 243 -1.84 -8.47 6.43
N LEU A 244 -2.31 -9.44 7.23
CA LEU A 244 -3.58 -9.35 7.94
C LEU A 244 -3.59 -8.27 9.01
N LEU A 245 -2.46 -7.99 9.65
CA LEU A 245 -2.30 -6.86 10.58
C LEU A 245 -2.54 -5.53 9.86
N MET A 246 -2.00 -5.37 8.66
CA MET A 246 -2.25 -4.19 7.84
C MET A 246 -3.70 -4.13 7.36
N MET A 247 -4.22 -5.26 6.85
CA MET A 247 -5.62 -5.37 6.47
C MET A 247 -6.55 -4.89 7.59
N GLY A 248 -6.34 -5.35 8.83
CA GLY A 248 -7.18 -4.97 9.97
C GLY A 248 -7.17 -3.48 10.27
N VAL A 249 -6.02 -2.82 10.17
CA VAL A 249 -5.89 -1.37 10.37
C VAL A 249 -6.60 -0.61 9.27
N TYR A 250 -6.40 -0.99 8.01
CA TYR A 250 -6.99 -0.29 6.87
C TYR A 250 -8.48 -0.55 6.70
N GLU A 251 -8.93 -1.77 6.95
CA GLU A 251 -10.37 -2.08 7.02
C GLU A 251 -11.06 -1.23 8.10
N ARG A 252 -10.38 -0.98 9.23
CA ARG A 252 -10.90 -0.08 10.27
C ARG A 252 -10.93 1.38 9.84
N TYR A 253 -9.93 1.87 9.10
CA TYR A 253 -9.98 3.19 8.48
C TYR A 253 -11.17 3.29 7.53
N PHE A 254 -11.34 2.33 6.64
CA PHE A 254 -12.43 2.30 5.68
C PHE A 254 -13.81 2.28 6.38
N GLN A 255 -14.01 1.42 7.37
CA GLN A 255 -15.24 1.39 8.18
C GLN A 255 -15.55 2.74 8.85
N ARG A 256 -14.52 3.45 9.33
CA ARG A 256 -14.70 4.77 9.93
C ARG A 256 -15.04 5.85 8.90
N LEU A 257 -14.49 5.79 7.71
CA LEU A 257 -14.87 6.66 6.60
C LEU A 257 -16.37 6.48 6.28
N GLU A 258 -16.83 5.24 6.13
CA GLU A 258 -18.24 4.92 5.88
C GLU A 258 -19.16 5.37 7.02
N ALA A 259 -18.82 5.01 8.25
CA ALA A 259 -19.64 5.34 9.43
C ALA A 259 -19.75 6.85 9.71
N ARG A 260 -18.70 7.61 9.36
CA ARG A 260 -18.68 9.07 9.47
C ARG A 260 -19.60 9.74 8.43
N GLY A 261 -19.84 9.08 7.31
CA GLY A 261 -20.51 9.62 6.13
C GLY A 261 -19.54 10.21 5.13
N TRP A 262 -19.80 9.95 3.85
CA TRP A 262 -18.94 10.36 2.73
C TRP A 262 -18.96 11.87 2.46
N ASP A 263 -19.99 12.57 2.92
CA ASP A 263 -20.10 14.04 2.91
C ASP A 263 -18.98 14.72 3.72
N LYS A 264 -18.36 14.00 4.66
CA LYS A 264 -17.27 14.47 5.51
C LYS A 264 -15.88 14.01 5.04
N ILE A 265 -15.73 13.62 3.77
CA ILE A 265 -14.48 13.02 3.25
C ILE A 265 -13.26 13.91 3.45
N GLY A 266 -13.40 15.22 3.37
CA GLY A 266 -12.32 16.18 3.62
C GLY A 266 -11.89 16.35 5.08
N THR A 267 -12.52 15.66 6.04
CA THR A 267 -12.18 15.77 7.47
C THR A 267 -11.07 14.77 7.82
N PRO A 268 -9.98 15.17 8.51
CA PRO A 268 -8.92 14.24 8.92
C PRO A 268 -9.44 13.06 9.73
N LEU A 269 -8.88 11.88 9.50
CA LEU A 269 -9.23 10.65 10.20
C LEU A 269 -7.97 9.93 10.70
N SER A 270 -7.94 9.65 12.00
CA SER A 270 -6.85 8.87 12.60
C SER A 270 -7.39 7.79 13.52
N LEU A 271 -6.61 6.71 13.68
CA LEU A 271 -6.86 5.67 14.68
C LEU A 271 -5.95 5.89 15.89
N SER A 272 -6.50 5.73 17.09
CA SER A 272 -5.71 5.81 18.31
C SER A 272 -4.67 4.68 18.40
N LYS A 273 -3.59 4.89 19.17
CA LYS A 273 -2.58 3.85 19.41
C LYS A 273 -3.19 2.59 20.03
N THR A 274 -4.13 2.76 20.96
CA THR A 274 -4.85 1.65 21.62
C THR A 274 -5.66 0.84 20.62
N GLU A 275 -6.35 1.51 19.70
CA GLU A 275 -7.14 0.84 18.66
C GLU A 275 -6.25 0.06 17.69
N LYS A 276 -5.14 0.65 17.24
CA LYS A 276 -4.15 -0.05 16.42
C LYS A 276 -3.59 -1.29 17.13
N LEU A 277 -3.33 -1.19 18.43
CA LEU A 277 -2.85 -2.31 19.25
C LEU A 277 -3.90 -3.43 19.36
N MET A 278 -5.17 -3.08 19.62
CA MET A 278 -6.26 -4.08 19.68
C MET A 278 -6.48 -4.78 18.33
N LEU A 279 -6.42 -4.05 17.22
CA LEU A 279 -6.49 -4.62 15.88
C LEU A 279 -5.31 -5.56 15.62
N SER A 280 -4.11 -5.14 16.00
CA SER A 280 -2.91 -5.97 15.87
C SER A 280 -3.03 -7.28 16.68
N ALA A 281 -3.52 -7.22 17.91
CA ALA A 281 -3.76 -8.41 18.71
C ALA A 281 -4.84 -9.31 18.06
N ARG A 282 -5.94 -8.73 17.58
CA ARG A 282 -7.03 -9.47 16.95
C ARG A 282 -6.58 -10.22 15.68
N TYR A 283 -5.89 -9.54 14.76
CA TYR A 283 -5.47 -10.12 13.49
C TYR A 283 -4.17 -10.93 13.58
N GLY A 284 -3.35 -10.68 14.59
CA GLY A 284 -2.12 -11.44 14.83
C GLY A 284 -2.34 -12.78 15.56
N LEU A 285 -3.40 -12.90 16.39
CA LEU A 285 -3.63 -14.06 17.24
C LEU A 285 -4.78 -14.95 16.78
N PHE A 286 -5.75 -14.41 16.03
CA PHE A 286 -6.95 -15.14 15.65
C PHE A 286 -7.11 -15.14 14.12
N PRO A 287 -7.75 -16.20 13.56
CA PRO A 287 -8.04 -16.23 12.13
C PRO A 287 -8.92 -15.04 11.73
N PRO A 288 -8.79 -14.55 10.48
CA PRO A 288 -9.68 -13.51 9.96
C PRO A 288 -11.13 -13.98 10.01
N LEU A 289 -12.05 -13.06 10.21
CA LEU A 289 -13.48 -13.38 10.14
C LEU A 289 -13.84 -13.76 8.70
N LYS A 290 -14.61 -14.85 8.53
CA LYS A 290 -15.06 -15.32 7.21
C LYS A 290 -16.01 -14.34 6.52
N ALA A 291 -16.80 -13.57 7.28
CA ALA A 291 -17.61 -12.48 6.78
C ALA A 291 -17.02 -11.14 7.22
N ALA A 292 -17.10 -10.12 6.37
CA ALA A 292 -16.90 -8.76 6.85
C ALA A 292 -17.91 -8.54 8.00
N PRO A 293 -17.50 -7.92 9.12
CA PRO A 293 -18.48 -7.48 10.10
C PRO A 293 -19.53 -6.66 9.33
N ALA A 294 -20.82 -6.95 9.54
CA ALA A 294 -21.89 -6.24 8.87
C ALA A 294 -21.63 -4.74 9.00
N PHE A 295 -21.47 -4.06 7.85
CA PHE A 295 -21.35 -2.61 7.86
C PHE A 295 -22.69 -2.06 8.34
N PRO A 296 -22.77 -1.41 9.51
CA PRO A 296 -24.03 -0.84 9.95
C PRO A 296 -24.35 0.34 9.03
N GLY A 297 -25.37 0.21 8.22
CA GLY A 297 -26.00 1.34 7.56
C GLY A 297 -26.02 1.35 6.04
N VAL A 298 -26.63 0.37 5.40
CA VAL A 298 -27.40 0.62 4.16
C VAL A 298 -28.69 -0.20 4.28
N GLY A 299 -29.70 0.40 4.88
CA GLY A 299 -31.07 -0.05 4.71
C GLY A 299 -31.41 0.08 3.23
N LEU A 300 -31.56 -1.03 2.53
CA LEU A 300 -32.21 -1.05 1.22
C LEU A 300 -33.59 -0.39 1.41
N PRO A 301 -34.01 0.56 0.56
CA PRO A 301 -35.36 1.06 0.61
C PRO A 301 -36.30 -0.14 0.39
N ALA A 302 -37.15 -0.39 1.35
CA ALA A 302 -38.20 -1.39 1.24
C ALA A 302 -39.00 -1.11 -0.02
N GLY A 303 -38.98 -2.08 -0.95
CA GLY A 303 -39.79 -2.02 -2.17
C GLY A 303 -41.24 -1.81 -1.80
N GLY A 304 -41.71 -0.61 -2.07
CA GLY A 304 -43.17 -0.32 -1.98
C GLY A 304 -43.88 -1.06 -3.07
N THR A 305 -44.51 -2.17 -2.71
CA THR A 305 -45.60 -2.75 -3.50
C THR A 305 -46.74 -1.76 -3.52
N ARG A 306 -46.91 -1.07 -4.63
CA ARG A 306 -48.20 -0.42 -4.93
C ARG A 306 -49.13 -1.46 -5.52
N GLY A 307 -50.22 -1.73 -4.81
CA GLY A 307 -51.41 -2.39 -5.34
C GLY A 307 -52.17 -1.49 -6.33
#